data_4ff1c8d22a917f9d24fb6d2b7bd9f001
#
_entry.id   4ff1c8d22a917f9d24fb6d2b7bd9f001
#
_cell.length_a   1.000
_cell.length_b   1.000
_cell.length_c   1.000
_cell.angle_alpha   90.00
_cell.angle_beta   90.00
_cell.angle_gamma   90.00
#
_symmetry.space_group_name_H-M   'P 1'
#
loop_
_entity.id
_entity.type
_entity.pdbx_description
1 polymer ?
#
loop_
_entity_poly.entity_id
_entity_poly.type
_entity_poly.pdbx_seq_one_letter_code
_entity_poly.pdbx_strand_id
1 'polypeptide(L)'
;MMDKEVVYIAELDADVDDVVAAHYLHNKGVLKCVVLDPYPKTKEGLERKERLESLGVTVLKKMPPIAKYVFVGGALTLVADYIRMHHIDWLVMNGGFVGTNIATYELDKFKGKETVRTFNFNCDVNATDTVLKADERHIGHIMLVGKNVCHDIRNTQSGIWNGDEYKELFSKYHVKEEKRLHDMLACHEGIAYINGEDTFCEYDVVKPYNEGLCGTMTKWGSTKTRTTPYREVLAAVGYKKS
;
A
#
# COMPACT_ATOMS: atom_id res chain seq x y z
N MET A 1 -3.87 9.92 -17.78
CA MET A 1 -2.63 9.14 -17.49
C MET A 1 -1.82 9.91 -16.46
N MET A 2 -1.50 9.30 -15.33
CA MET A 2 -0.60 9.92 -14.34
C MET A 2 0.81 9.99 -14.92
N ASP A 3 1.34 11.19 -15.12
CA ASP A 3 2.70 11.38 -15.64
C ASP A 3 3.60 11.93 -14.54
N LYS A 4 4.50 11.09 -14.01
CA LYS A 4 5.51 11.43 -12.97
C LYS A 4 4.98 12.23 -11.77
N GLU A 5 3.80 11.86 -11.26
CA GLU A 5 3.17 12.56 -10.14
C GLU A 5 3.13 11.75 -8.83
N VAL A 6 3.42 10.45 -8.87
CA VAL A 6 3.35 9.58 -7.69
C VAL A 6 4.54 9.84 -6.77
N VAL A 7 4.25 10.14 -5.53
CA VAL A 7 5.21 10.13 -4.42
C VAL A 7 5.04 8.80 -3.69
N TYR A 8 6.09 7.97 -3.64
CA TYR A 8 6.05 6.69 -2.95
C TYR A 8 6.78 6.80 -1.60
N ILE A 9 6.11 6.43 -0.51
CA ILE A 9 6.69 6.37 0.83
C ILE A 9 7.13 4.93 1.09
N ALA A 10 8.43 4.73 1.31
CA ALA A 10 9.09 3.44 1.41
C ALA A 10 9.79 3.23 2.74
N GLU A 11 9.77 1.99 3.26
CA GLU A 11 10.58 1.52 4.38
C GLU A 11 11.62 0.52 3.88
N LEU A 12 12.89 0.94 3.78
CA LEU A 12 13.93 0.11 3.17
C LEU A 12 14.68 -0.82 4.14
N ASP A 13 14.51 -0.67 5.44
CA ASP A 13 15.19 -1.53 6.41
C ASP A 13 14.53 -2.91 6.56
N ALA A 14 13.22 -2.99 6.36
CA ALA A 14 12.44 -4.22 6.59
C ALA A 14 12.75 -5.31 5.54
N ASP A 15 12.46 -5.04 4.27
CA ASP A 15 12.73 -6.01 3.19
C ASP A 15 12.86 -5.35 1.80
N VAL A 16 12.81 -6.16 0.74
CA VAL A 16 13.01 -5.71 -0.65
C VAL A 16 11.72 -5.25 -1.33
N ASP A 17 10.55 -5.43 -0.72
CA ASP A 17 9.25 -5.21 -1.34
C ASP A 17 9.08 -3.77 -1.81
N ASP A 18 9.45 -2.83 -0.96
CA ASP A 18 9.44 -1.40 -1.26
C ASP A 18 10.35 -1.02 -2.44
N VAL A 19 11.52 -1.66 -2.56
CA VAL A 19 12.43 -1.42 -3.70
C VAL A 19 11.77 -1.87 -5.00
N VAL A 20 11.13 -3.03 -4.98
CA VAL A 20 10.43 -3.58 -6.15
C VAL A 20 9.24 -2.70 -6.52
N ALA A 21 8.48 -2.24 -5.53
CA ALA A 21 7.34 -1.33 -5.74
C ALA A 21 7.79 0.02 -6.36
N ALA A 22 8.84 0.62 -5.81
CA ALA A 22 9.41 1.86 -6.35
C ALA A 22 9.94 1.69 -7.78
N HIS A 23 10.64 0.59 -8.06
CA HIS A 23 11.13 0.28 -9.40
C HIS A 23 9.98 0.05 -10.38
N TYR A 24 8.93 -0.65 -9.95
CA TYR A 24 7.72 -0.82 -10.75
C TYR A 24 7.09 0.52 -11.14
N LEU A 25 6.89 1.44 -10.18
CA LEU A 25 6.36 2.77 -10.44
C LEU A 25 7.25 3.59 -11.38
N HIS A 26 8.57 3.44 -11.23
CA HIS A 26 9.56 4.08 -12.11
C HIS A 26 9.43 3.59 -13.56
N ASN A 27 9.37 2.27 -13.76
CA ASN A 27 9.23 1.67 -15.09
C ASN A 27 7.89 1.99 -15.76
N LYS A 28 6.84 2.19 -14.97
CA LYS A 28 5.55 2.72 -15.47
C LYS A 28 5.59 4.20 -15.84
N GLY A 29 6.69 4.88 -15.56
CA GLY A 29 6.86 6.32 -15.86
C GLY A 29 6.04 7.26 -14.98
N VAL A 30 5.42 6.75 -13.89
CA VAL A 30 4.53 7.53 -13.01
C VAL A 30 5.22 8.04 -11.75
N LEU A 31 6.39 7.49 -11.38
CA LEU A 31 7.08 7.84 -10.15
C LEU A 31 7.74 9.21 -10.24
N LYS A 32 7.36 10.12 -9.34
CA LYS A 32 8.01 11.41 -9.14
C LYS A 32 9.24 11.27 -8.24
N CYS A 33 9.09 10.66 -7.09
CA CYS A 33 10.16 10.41 -6.13
C CYS A 33 9.76 9.34 -5.12
N VAL A 34 10.76 8.80 -4.44
CA VAL A 34 10.61 7.97 -3.23
C VAL A 34 10.97 8.81 -2.02
N VAL A 35 10.13 8.75 -0.98
CA VAL A 35 10.40 9.35 0.32
C VAL A 35 10.63 8.23 1.33
N LEU A 36 11.74 8.30 2.07
CA LEU A 36 12.12 7.25 3.01
C LEU A 36 11.59 7.55 4.42
N ASP A 37 10.75 6.65 4.95
CA ASP A 37 10.22 6.74 6.30
C ASP A 37 10.09 5.34 6.96
N PRO A 38 10.91 5.04 7.96
CA PRO A 38 12.06 5.83 8.43
C PRO A 38 13.21 5.86 7.43
N TYR A 39 14.10 6.83 7.57
CA TYR A 39 15.35 6.82 6.81
C TYR A 39 16.19 5.59 7.20
N PRO A 40 16.73 4.83 6.24
CA PRO A 40 17.39 3.56 6.52
C PRO A 40 18.61 3.72 7.42
N LYS A 41 18.74 2.79 8.36
CA LYS A 41 19.83 2.73 9.36
C LYS A 41 20.68 1.47 9.19
N THR A 42 20.12 0.42 8.57
CA THR A 42 20.84 -0.82 8.30
C THR A 42 21.71 -0.70 7.06
N LYS A 43 22.74 -1.54 6.98
CA LYS A 43 23.58 -1.63 5.80
C LYS A 43 22.76 -2.02 4.57
N GLU A 44 21.88 -3.00 4.74
CA GLU A 44 20.98 -3.50 3.69
C GLU A 44 20.00 -2.42 3.22
N GLY A 45 19.45 -1.64 4.13
CA GLY A 45 18.57 -0.52 3.79
C GLY A 45 19.28 0.58 3.01
N LEU A 46 20.53 0.89 3.35
CA LEU A 46 21.36 1.84 2.61
C LEU A 46 21.73 1.32 1.21
N GLU A 47 22.09 0.04 1.07
CA GLU A 47 22.33 -0.59 -0.22
C GLU A 47 21.10 -0.56 -1.14
N ARG A 48 19.88 -0.79 -0.56
CA ARG A 48 18.61 -0.69 -1.28
C ARG A 48 18.35 0.74 -1.76
N LYS A 49 18.66 1.73 -0.92
CA LYS A 49 18.59 3.15 -1.31
C LYS A 49 19.52 3.46 -2.49
N GLU A 50 20.79 3.07 -2.39
CA GLU A 50 21.77 3.25 -3.46
C GLU A 50 21.31 2.57 -4.76
N ARG A 51 20.68 1.41 -4.66
CA ARG A 51 20.10 0.72 -5.81
C ARG A 51 18.99 1.54 -6.47
N LEU A 52 18.08 2.13 -5.71
CA LEU A 52 17.04 3.01 -6.27
C LEU A 52 17.66 4.22 -6.97
N GLU A 53 18.65 4.86 -6.36
CA GLU A 53 19.35 5.99 -6.96
C GLU A 53 20.08 5.60 -8.25
N SER A 54 20.68 4.41 -8.31
CA SER A 54 21.35 3.90 -9.52
C SER A 54 20.39 3.61 -10.68
N LEU A 55 19.09 3.42 -10.40
CA LEU A 55 18.03 3.27 -11.39
C LEU A 55 17.49 4.64 -11.87
N GLY A 56 18.06 5.74 -11.38
CA GLY A 56 17.60 7.10 -11.71
C GLY A 56 16.39 7.57 -10.89
N VAL A 57 16.04 6.85 -9.81
CA VAL A 57 14.95 7.23 -8.92
C VAL A 57 15.41 8.37 -8.01
N THR A 58 14.63 9.45 -7.94
CA THR A 58 14.87 10.53 -6.98
C THR A 58 14.45 10.07 -5.58
N VAL A 59 15.39 10.05 -4.63
CA VAL A 59 15.15 9.63 -3.25
C VAL A 59 15.25 10.83 -2.31
N LEU A 60 14.22 11.04 -1.49
CA LEU A 60 14.07 12.17 -0.58
C LEU A 60 13.97 11.71 0.87
N LYS A 61 14.33 12.63 1.80
CA LYS A 61 14.16 12.45 3.25
C LYS A 61 12.87 13.07 3.80
N LYS A 62 12.18 13.85 3.00
CA LYS A 62 10.98 14.59 3.40
C LYS A 62 10.01 14.65 2.22
N MET A 63 8.73 14.75 2.54
CA MET A 63 7.70 14.96 1.54
C MET A 63 7.97 16.21 0.71
N PRO A 64 7.76 16.16 -0.62
CA PRO A 64 7.80 17.35 -1.45
C PRO A 64 6.64 18.30 -1.09
N PRO A 65 6.77 19.62 -1.38
CA PRO A 65 5.71 20.58 -1.07
C PRO A 65 4.35 20.26 -1.71
N ILE A 66 4.36 19.56 -2.83
CA ILE A 66 3.15 19.12 -3.54
C ILE A 66 3.26 17.62 -3.81
N ALA A 67 2.31 16.85 -3.28
CA ALA A 67 2.16 15.41 -3.46
C ALA A 67 0.68 15.08 -3.66
N LYS A 68 0.23 15.05 -4.91
CA LYS A 68 -1.18 14.75 -5.24
C LYS A 68 -1.50 13.26 -5.09
N TYR A 69 -0.62 12.41 -5.57
CA TYR A 69 -0.75 10.96 -5.52
C TYR A 69 0.31 10.41 -4.58
N VAL A 70 -0.11 9.91 -3.43
CA VAL A 70 0.79 9.36 -2.41
C VAL A 70 0.51 7.86 -2.27
N PHE A 71 1.54 7.06 -2.50
CA PHE A 71 1.47 5.61 -2.35
C PHE A 71 2.38 5.19 -1.21
N VAL A 72 1.91 4.28 -0.35
CA VAL A 72 2.58 3.96 0.91
C VAL A 72 2.77 2.46 1.08
N GLY A 73 4.02 2.02 1.19
CA GLY A 73 4.42 0.66 1.54
C GLY A 73 4.61 0.45 3.06
N GLY A 74 4.84 1.52 3.82
CA GLY A 74 5.16 1.48 5.25
C GLY A 74 4.07 2.03 6.18
N ALA A 75 4.50 2.58 7.31
CA ALA A 75 3.66 3.25 8.29
C ALA A 75 3.07 4.57 7.74
N LEU A 76 2.01 5.06 8.36
CA LEU A 76 1.32 6.29 7.94
C LEU A 76 1.81 7.55 8.66
N THR A 77 2.89 7.47 9.42
CA THR A 77 3.43 8.58 10.22
C THR A 77 3.66 9.83 9.40
N LEU A 78 4.36 9.69 8.28
CA LEU A 78 4.70 10.81 7.42
C LEU A 78 3.47 11.39 6.70
N VAL A 79 2.49 10.55 6.34
CA VAL A 79 1.22 11.00 5.76
C VAL A 79 0.43 11.81 6.78
N ALA A 80 0.33 11.33 8.03
CA ALA A 80 -0.40 12.02 9.09
C ALA A 80 0.19 13.42 9.38
N ASP A 81 1.50 13.55 9.35
CA ASP A 81 2.16 14.85 9.50
C ASP A 81 1.95 15.75 8.28
N TYR A 82 2.06 15.19 7.08
CA TYR A 82 1.93 15.95 5.84
C TYR A 82 0.55 16.57 5.66
N ILE A 83 -0.53 15.82 5.94
CA ILE A 83 -1.90 16.29 5.73
C ILE A 83 -2.34 17.39 6.70
N ARG A 84 -1.56 17.73 7.72
CA ARG A 84 -1.84 18.88 8.59
C ARG A 84 -1.79 20.21 7.85
N MET A 85 -0.98 20.30 6.82
CA MET A 85 -0.72 21.54 6.08
C MET A 85 -0.93 21.40 4.57
N HIS A 86 -1.12 20.19 4.06
CA HIS A 86 -1.17 19.89 2.65
C HIS A 86 -2.34 18.98 2.31
N HIS A 87 -2.76 18.99 1.05
CA HIS A 87 -3.78 18.11 0.51
C HIS A 87 -3.16 16.98 -0.32
N ILE A 88 -3.78 15.81 -0.27
CA ILE A 88 -3.50 14.64 -1.11
C ILE A 88 -4.76 14.32 -1.91
N ASP A 89 -4.67 14.25 -3.25
CA ASP A 89 -5.81 13.85 -4.08
C ASP A 89 -6.14 12.36 -3.91
N TRP A 90 -5.11 11.52 -3.99
CA TRP A 90 -5.21 10.08 -3.82
C TRP A 90 -4.15 9.53 -2.88
N LEU A 91 -4.60 8.82 -1.87
CA LEU A 91 -3.76 8.02 -0.99
C LEU A 91 -4.02 6.53 -1.24
N VAL A 92 -2.99 5.81 -1.69
CA VAL A 92 -3.03 4.36 -1.90
C VAL A 92 -2.10 3.69 -0.89
N MET A 93 -2.61 2.69 -0.17
CA MET A 93 -1.87 2.05 0.92
C MET A 93 -1.93 0.53 0.84
N ASN A 94 -0.78 -0.10 1.13
CA ASN A 94 -0.75 -1.49 1.56
C ASN A 94 -1.06 -1.55 3.05
N GLY A 95 -2.26 -1.98 3.41
CA GLY A 95 -2.65 -2.06 4.82
C GLY A 95 -4.10 -2.44 5.06
N GLY A 96 -4.40 -2.77 6.30
CA GLY A 96 -5.75 -3.14 6.70
C GLY A 96 -6.13 -4.59 6.38
N PHE A 97 -7.33 -4.92 6.81
CA PHE A 97 -7.98 -6.22 6.57
C PHE A 97 -9.48 -5.99 6.41
N VAL A 98 -10.02 -6.38 5.28
CA VAL A 98 -11.42 -6.04 4.90
C VAL A 98 -12.45 -6.98 5.54
N GLY A 99 -12.00 -7.99 6.26
CA GLY A 99 -12.88 -9.03 6.81
C GLY A 99 -13.20 -10.12 5.81
N THR A 100 -13.83 -11.19 6.27
CA THR A 100 -14.13 -12.36 5.44
C THR A 100 -15.52 -12.30 4.83
N ASN A 101 -16.42 -11.52 5.39
CA ASN A 101 -17.81 -11.39 4.95
C ASN A 101 -18.00 -10.53 3.68
N ILE A 102 -16.96 -9.85 3.23
CA ILE A 102 -17.01 -8.96 2.06
C ILE A 102 -15.95 -9.31 1.00
N ALA A 103 -15.00 -10.17 1.34
CA ALA A 103 -14.02 -10.63 0.38
C ALA A 103 -14.68 -11.56 -0.65
N THR A 104 -14.34 -11.37 -1.92
CA THR A 104 -14.80 -12.26 -3.01
C THR A 104 -14.08 -13.61 -2.97
N TYR A 105 -12.89 -13.62 -2.38
CA TYR A 105 -12.09 -14.80 -2.13
C TYR A 105 -11.52 -14.79 -0.71
N GLU A 106 -11.73 -15.88 0.03
CA GLU A 106 -11.24 -16.02 1.39
C GLU A 106 -10.00 -16.91 1.45
N LEU A 107 -8.87 -16.34 1.86
CA LEU A 107 -7.67 -17.13 2.13
C LEU A 107 -7.86 -18.00 3.37
N ASP A 108 -7.53 -19.28 3.30
CA ASP A 108 -7.70 -20.26 4.39
C ASP A 108 -7.16 -19.77 5.74
N LYS A 109 -6.01 -19.08 5.73
CA LYS A 109 -5.39 -18.51 6.94
C LYS A 109 -6.22 -17.41 7.62
N PHE A 110 -7.17 -16.83 6.91
CA PHE A 110 -8.05 -15.75 7.41
C PHE A 110 -9.49 -16.24 7.64
N LYS A 111 -9.79 -17.47 7.25
CA LYS A 111 -11.14 -18.03 7.34
C LYS A 111 -11.72 -17.86 8.73
N GLY A 112 -12.91 -17.28 8.80
CA GLY A 112 -13.63 -17.00 10.03
C GLY A 112 -13.02 -15.92 10.91
N LYS A 113 -11.98 -15.20 10.48
CA LYS A 113 -11.40 -14.11 11.24
C LYS A 113 -12.13 -12.81 10.96
N GLU A 114 -12.60 -12.17 12.00
CA GLU A 114 -13.22 -10.85 11.90
C GLU A 114 -12.19 -9.72 11.91
N THR A 115 -11.08 -9.94 12.60
CA THR A 115 -9.99 -8.97 12.76
C THR A 115 -8.65 -9.65 12.51
N VAL A 116 -7.75 -8.94 11.82
CA VAL A 116 -6.39 -9.39 11.58
C VAL A 116 -5.44 -8.23 11.81
N ARG A 117 -4.44 -8.46 12.62
CA ARG A 117 -3.37 -7.48 12.86
C ARG A 117 -2.62 -7.21 11.56
N THR A 118 -2.46 -5.93 11.19
CA THR A 118 -1.72 -5.51 10.00
C THR A 118 -0.48 -4.72 10.41
N PHE A 119 0.66 -5.02 9.79
CA PHE A 119 1.94 -4.47 10.21
C PHE A 119 1.94 -2.93 10.07
N ASN A 120 1.74 -2.42 8.86
CA ASN A 120 1.85 -0.98 8.57
C ASN A 120 0.93 -0.11 9.44
N PHE A 121 -0.31 -0.55 9.67
CA PHE A 121 -1.25 0.18 10.52
C PHE A 121 -0.88 0.15 12.00
N ASN A 122 -0.19 -0.90 12.44
CA ASN A 122 0.24 -1.04 13.84
C ASN A 122 1.62 -0.43 14.12
N CYS A 123 2.41 -0.11 13.11
CA CYS A 123 3.66 0.62 13.31
C CYS A 123 3.43 2.00 13.92
N ASP A 124 2.34 2.67 13.53
CA ASP A 124 1.91 3.92 14.15
C ASP A 124 0.36 4.00 14.15
N VAL A 125 -0.23 3.54 15.24
CA VAL A 125 -1.70 3.51 15.41
C VAL A 125 -2.30 4.90 15.40
N ASN A 126 -1.62 5.88 15.98
CA ASN A 126 -2.12 7.26 16.05
C ASN A 126 -2.12 7.92 14.66
N ALA A 127 -1.07 7.70 13.89
CA ALA A 127 -1.00 8.17 12.52
C ALA A 127 -2.07 7.49 11.65
N THR A 128 -2.24 6.18 11.78
CA THR A 128 -3.30 5.42 11.09
C THR A 128 -4.69 5.97 11.43
N ASP A 129 -4.96 6.20 12.70
CA ASP A 129 -6.22 6.79 13.16
C ASP A 129 -6.44 8.19 12.57
N THR A 130 -5.41 9.03 12.59
CA THR A 130 -5.44 10.39 12.01
C THR A 130 -5.76 10.35 10.52
N VAL A 131 -5.07 9.51 9.75
CA VAL A 131 -5.26 9.38 8.29
C VAL A 131 -6.64 8.85 7.95
N LEU A 132 -7.12 7.81 8.63
CA LEU A 132 -8.44 7.22 8.37
C LEU A 132 -9.61 8.11 8.81
N LYS A 133 -9.38 9.10 9.69
CA LYS A 133 -10.34 10.13 10.07
C LYS A 133 -10.25 11.39 9.23
N ALA A 134 -9.20 11.54 8.44
CA ALA A 134 -9.01 12.73 7.62
C ALA A 134 -10.19 12.95 6.67
N ASP A 135 -10.73 14.16 6.64
CA ASP A 135 -11.79 14.51 5.72
C ASP A 135 -11.26 14.78 4.29
N GLU A 136 -12.16 14.99 3.34
CA GLU A 136 -11.84 15.20 1.93
C GLU A 136 -11.02 16.45 1.66
N ARG A 137 -11.00 17.42 2.58
CA ARG A 137 -10.15 18.63 2.47
C ARG A 137 -8.66 18.29 2.66
N HIS A 138 -8.37 17.20 3.37
CA HIS A 138 -7.01 16.73 3.62
C HIS A 138 -6.61 15.61 2.65
N ILE A 139 -7.51 14.64 2.42
CA ILE A 139 -7.28 13.55 1.49
C ILE A 139 -8.55 13.34 0.67
N GLY A 140 -8.49 13.55 -0.64
CA GLY A 140 -9.63 13.38 -1.55
C GLY A 140 -10.14 11.93 -1.51
N HIS A 141 -9.29 10.98 -1.85
CA HIS A 141 -9.62 9.57 -1.93
C HIS A 141 -8.61 8.72 -1.15
N ILE A 142 -9.11 7.70 -0.44
CA ILE A 142 -8.29 6.69 0.23
C ILE A 142 -8.59 5.34 -0.39
N MET A 143 -7.53 4.62 -0.81
CA MET A 143 -7.61 3.28 -1.35
C MET A 143 -6.71 2.33 -0.56
N LEU A 144 -7.27 1.18 -0.18
CA LEU A 144 -6.60 0.17 0.61
C LEU A 144 -6.47 -1.13 -0.16
N VAL A 145 -5.27 -1.68 -0.20
CA VAL A 145 -5.00 -3.04 -0.66
C VAL A 145 -4.54 -3.86 0.55
N GLY A 146 -5.48 -4.58 1.13
CA GLY A 146 -5.31 -5.21 2.44
C GLY A 146 -4.76 -6.64 2.40
N LYS A 147 -4.55 -7.20 3.58
CA LYS A 147 -4.03 -8.56 3.76
C LYS A 147 -4.85 -9.64 3.08
N ASN A 148 -6.15 -9.47 2.98
CA ASN A 148 -7.03 -10.42 2.32
C ASN A 148 -6.77 -10.54 0.81
N VAL A 149 -6.09 -9.59 0.21
CA VAL A 149 -5.71 -9.59 -1.21
C VAL A 149 -4.21 -9.82 -1.36
N CYS A 150 -3.40 -8.96 -0.80
CA CYS A 150 -1.95 -8.96 -1.05
C CYS A 150 -1.23 -10.23 -0.55
N HIS A 151 -1.80 -10.95 0.41
CA HIS A 151 -1.21 -12.19 0.92
C HIS A 151 -1.35 -13.41 0.00
N ASP A 152 -2.06 -13.30 -1.10
CA ASP A 152 -2.16 -14.38 -2.09
C ASP A 152 -1.21 -14.19 -3.27
N ILE A 153 -0.80 -12.97 -3.55
CA ILE A 153 0.12 -12.67 -4.66
C ILE A 153 1.56 -13.03 -4.31
N ARG A 154 2.16 -13.84 -5.16
CA ARG A 154 3.57 -14.23 -5.09
C ARG A 154 4.29 -13.83 -6.37
N ASN A 155 5.59 -13.59 -6.27
CA ASN A 155 6.44 -13.24 -7.41
C ASN A 155 6.46 -14.30 -8.52
N THR A 156 6.12 -15.55 -8.20
CA THR A 156 6.12 -16.68 -9.14
C THR A 156 4.81 -16.85 -9.93
N GLN A 157 3.73 -16.18 -9.54
CA GLN A 157 2.38 -16.56 -9.97
C GLN A 157 1.80 -15.71 -11.08
N SER A 158 2.38 -14.59 -11.44
CA SER A 158 1.77 -13.72 -12.44
C SER A 158 2.76 -13.31 -13.52
N GLY A 159 2.40 -13.50 -14.76
CA GLY A 159 3.11 -12.95 -15.91
C GLY A 159 3.25 -11.42 -15.90
N ILE A 160 2.55 -10.74 -14.99
CA ILE A 160 2.63 -9.29 -14.76
C ILE A 160 3.96 -8.92 -14.12
N TRP A 161 4.55 -9.85 -13.34
CA TRP A 161 5.71 -9.61 -12.49
C TRP A 161 6.98 -10.34 -12.96
N ASN A 162 6.91 -11.06 -14.06
CA ASN A 162 7.99 -11.90 -14.57
C ASN A 162 9.04 -11.14 -15.40
N GLY A 163 9.42 -9.95 -14.99
CA GLY A 163 10.59 -9.29 -15.57
C GLY A 163 11.89 -9.86 -15.01
N ASP A 164 12.89 -10.12 -15.85
CA ASP A 164 14.23 -10.55 -15.42
C ASP A 164 14.88 -9.52 -14.49
N GLU A 165 14.51 -8.26 -14.62
CA GLU A 165 14.92 -7.15 -13.75
C GLU A 165 14.54 -7.36 -12.27
N TYR A 166 13.37 -7.98 -11.97
CA TYR A 166 12.97 -8.26 -10.59
C TYR A 166 13.64 -9.51 -10.03
N LYS A 167 13.99 -10.47 -10.88
CA LYS A 167 14.75 -11.66 -10.46
C LYS A 167 16.09 -11.29 -9.87
N GLU A 168 16.79 -10.32 -10.46
CA GLU A 168 18.07 -9.82 -9.93
C GLU A 168 17.88 -9.20 -8.54
N LEU A 169 16.85 -8.36 -8.37
CA LEU A 169 16.54 -7.74 -7.07
C LEU A 169 16.22 -8.81 -6.02
N PHE A 170 15.43 -9.82 -6.36
CA PHE A 170 15.09 -10.90 -5.44
C PHE A 170 16.30 -11.77 -5.10
N SER A 171 17.12 -12.14 -6.07
CA SER A 171 18.31 -12.95 -5.84
C SER A 171 19.33 -12.25 -4.95
N LYS A 172 19.42 -10.92 -5.05
CA LYS A 172 20.36 -10.12 -4.27
C LYS A 172 19.90 -9.85 -2.83
N TYR A 173 18.59 -9.62 -2.62
CA TYR A 173 18.09 -9.10 -1.34
C TYR A 173 17.11 -10.04 -0.62
N HIS A 174 16.80 -11.19 -1.20
CA HIS A 174 15.83 -12.10 -0.63
C HIS A 174 16.30 -13.55 -0.69
N VAL A 175 16.36 -14.18 0.48
CA VAL A 175 16.91 -15.54 0.63
C VAL A 175 15.89 -16.63 0.28
N LYS A 176 14.59 -16.28 0.15
CA LYS A 176 13.50 -17.23 -0.13
C LYS A 176 13.19 -17.27 -1.62
N GLU A 177 12.91 -18.45 -2.14
CA GLU A 177 12.49 -18.64 -3.53
C GLU A 177 11.19 -17.91 -3.89
N GLU A 178 10.32 -17.68 -2.90
CA GLU A 178 9.05 -16.97 -3.07
C GLU A 178 8.93 -15.78 -2.13
N LYS A 179 8.63 -14.62 -2.67
CA LYS A 179 8.28 -13.40 -1.94
C LYS A 179 6.85 -12.98 -2.30
N ARG A 180 6.09 -12.55 -1.31
CA ARG A 180 4.82 -11.88 -1.53
C ARG A 180 5.06 -10.40 -1.80
N LEU A 181 4.49 -9.90 -2.88
CA LEU A 181 4.70 -8.54 -3.37
C LEU A 181 3.56 -7.64 -2.92
N HIS A 182 3.51 -7.34 -1.63
CA HIS A 182 2.41 -6.59 -1.04
C HIS A 182 2.35 -5.16 -1.55
N ASP A 183 3.47 -4.45 -1.49
CA ASP A 183 3.56 -3.03 -1.83
C ASP A 183 3.46 -2.81 -3.33
N MET A 184 4.09 -3.68 -4.10
CA MET A 184 4.00 -3.64 -5.55
C MET A 184 2.57 -3.89 -6.04
N LEU A 185 1.83 -4.83 -5.41
CA LEU A 185 0.42 -5.03 -5.73
C LEU A 185 -0.40 -3.78 -5.43
N ALA A 186 -0.20 -3.16 -4.27
CA ALA A 186 -0.90 -1.92 -3.94
C ALA A 186 -0.62 -0.82 -4.97
N CYS A 187 0.62 -0.70 -5.42
CA CYS A 187 1.00 0.23 -6.47
C CYS A 187 0.32 -0.08 -7.81
N HIS A 188 0.30 -1.36 -8.21
CA HIS A 188 -0.36 -1.78 -9.45
C HIS A 188 -1.85 -1.45 -9.44
N GLU A 189 -2.54 -1.89 -8.40
CA GLU A 189 -3.98 -1.69 -8.26
C GLU A 189 -4.35 -0.20 -8.18
N GLY A 190 -3.54 0.58 -7.45
CA GLY A 190 -3.73 2.02 -7.36
C GLY A 190 -3.62 2.72 -8.71
N ILE A 191 -2.58 2.41 -9.50
CA ILE A 191 -2.41 2.99 -10.84
C ILE A 191 -3.56 2.57 -11.75
N ALA A 192 -3.86 1.28 -11.82
CA ALA A 192 -4.89 0.74 -12.70
C ALA A 192 -6.25 1.37 -12.40
N TYR A 193 -6.63 1.42 -11.12
CA TYR A 193 -7.90 2.02 -10.71
C TYR A 193 -8.00 3.51 -11.06
N ILE A 194 -6.96 4.30 -10.73
CA ILE A 194 -6.95 5.75 -10.98
C ILE A 194 -6.97 6.07 -12.49
N ASN A 195 -6.35 5.22 -13.31
CA ASN A 195 -6.37 5.36 -14.76
C ASN A 195 -7.64 4.80 -15.43
N GLY A 196 -8.55 4.16 -14.67
CA GLY A 196 -9.72 3.47 -15.21
C GLY A 196 -9.37 2.21 -16.00
N GLU A 197 -8.22 1.61 -15.72
CA GLU A 197 -7.78 0.36 -16.32
C GLU A 197 -8.48 -0.82 -15.64
N ASP A 198 -8.65 -1.93 -16.36
CA ASP A 198 -9.18 -3.15 -15.78
C ASP A 198 -8.14 -3.79 -14.85
N THR A 199 -8.55 -4.13 -13.64
CA THR A 199 -7.69 -4.76 -12.64
C THR A 199 -8.16 -6.18 -12.36
N PHE A 200 -7.33 -6.99 -11.71
CA PHE A 200 -7.74 -8.33 -11.27
C PHE A 200 -8.33 -8.34 -9.86
N CYS A 201 -8.42 -7.17 -9.19
CA CYS A 201 -9.12 -7.01 -7.93
C CYS A 201 -10.52 -6.43 -8.15
N GLU A 202 -11.45 -6.85 -7.32
CA GLU A 202 -12.72 -6.15 -7.11
C GLU A 202 -12.54 -5.13 -5.97
N TYR A 203 -13.32 -4.06 -6.01
CA TYR A 203 -13.28 -3.00 -5.02
C TYR A 203 -14.66 -2.76 -4.43
N ASP A 204 -14.69 -2.40 -3.17
CA ASP A 204 -15.92 -2.02 -2.49
C ASP A 204 -15.68 -0.79 -1.60
N VAL A 205 -16.73 -0.04 -1.37
CA VAL A 205 -16.70 1.04 -0.39
C VAL A 205 -16.89 0.45 1.00
N VAL A 206 -15.88 0.58 1.82
CA VAL A 206 -15.86 0.02 3.17
C VAL A 206 -15.68 1.14 4.20
N LYS A 207 -16.13 0.89 5.43
CA LYS A 207 -15.88 1.79 6.55
C LYS A 207 -14.77 1.19 7.41
N PRO A 208 -13.65 1.89 7.60
CA PRO A 208 -12.61 1.43 8.48
C PRO A 208 -13.14 1.21 9.89
N TYR A 209 -12.70 0.16 10.52
CA TYR A 209 -13.02 -0.18 11.88
C TYR A 209 -11.74 -0.58 12.60
N ASN A 210 -11.39 0.15 13.63
CA ASN A 210 -10.22 -0.15 14.44
C ASN A 210 -10.68 -0.67 15.81
N GLU A 211 -10.39 -1.92 16.09
CA GLU A 211 -10.58 -2.54 17.39
C GLU A 211 -9.21 -2.67 18.05
N GLY A 212 -8.78 -1.61 18.74
CA GLY A 212 -7.46 -1.55 19.32
C GLY A 212 -6.37 -1.42 18.25
N LEU A 213 -5.44 -2.37 18.20
CA LEU A 213 -4.30 -2.38 17.28
C LEU A 213 -4.59 -3.07 15.93
N CYS A 214 -5.84 -3.31 15.58
CA CYS A 214 -6.19 -4.05 14.37
C CYS A 214 -6.84 -3.11 13.37
N GLY A 215 -6.17 -2.81 12.28
CA GLY A 215 -6.79 -2.14 11.15
C GLY A 215 -7.76 -3.10 10.46
N THR A 216 -8.97 -3.21 10.99
CA THR A 216 -10.05 -4.02 10.44
C THR A 216 -11.05 -3.14 9.76
N MET A 217 -11.58 -3.60 8.64
CA MET A 217 -12.61 -2.90 7.89
C MET A 217 -13.80 -3.80 7.71
N THR A 218 -14.97 -3.19 7.69
CA THR A 218 -16.21 -3.88 7.36
C THR A 218 -16.92 -3.14 6.25
N LYS A 219 -17.57 -3.85 5.38
CA LYS A 219 -18.40 -3.29 4.33
C LYS A 219 -19.50 -2.43 4.95
N TRP A 220 -19.75 -1.26 4.37
CA TRP A 220 -20.86 -0.40 4.77
C TRP A 220 -22.18 -1.18 4.65
N GLY A 221 -22.99 -1.16 5.71
CA GLY A 221 -24.23 -1.92 5.75
C GLY A 221 -24.09 -3.40 6.13
N SER A 222 -22.89 -3.90 6.45
CA SER A 222 -22.76 -5.20 7.09
C SER A 222 -23.45 -5.20 8.46
N THR A 223 -23.88 -6.37 8.92
CA THR A 223 -24.65 -6.54 10.18
C THR A 223 -23.89 -6.13 11.45
N LYS A 224 -22.62 -5.79 11.36
CA LYS A 224 -21.86 -5.24 12.47
C LYS A 224 -22.07 -3.74 12.58
N THR A 225 -23.04 -3.37 13.37
CA THR A 225 -23.53 -2.01 13.62
C THR A 225 -22.64 -1.20 14.56
N ARG A 226 -21.33 -1.21 14.42
CA ARG A 226 -20.52 -0.29 15.23
C ARG A 226 -20.37 1.04 14.49
N THR A 227 -20.84 2.11 15.08
CA THR A 227 -20.56 3.47 14.63
C THR A 227 -19.06 3.71 14.76
N THR A 228 -18.40 4.08 13.67
CA THR A 228 -17.00 4.44 13.67
C THR A 228 -16.84 5.90 13.25
N PRO A 229 -15.88 6.64 13.80
CA PRO A 229 -15.62 8.01 13.37
C PRO A 229 -14.91 8.09 12.01
N TYR A 230 -14.58 6.95 11.41
CA TYR A 230 -13.86 6.89 10.15
C TYR A 230 -14.80 7.13 8.97
N ARG A 231 -14.30 7.77 7.95
CA ARG A 231 -14.98 7.92 6.67
C ARG A 231 -14.97 6.60 5.88
N GLU A 232 -15.77 6.56 4.83
CA GLU A 232 -15.72 5.47 3.87
C GLU A 232 -14.44 5.56 3.03
N VAL A 233 -13.88 4.40 2.70
CA VAL A 233 -12.68 4.26 1.89
C VAL A 233 -12.88 3.16 0.84
N LEU A 234 -12.17 3.24 -0.26
CA LEU A 234 -12.15 2.20 -1.27
C LEU A 234 -11.23 1.07 -0.81
N ALA A 235 -11.65 -0.16 -0.92
CA ALA A 235 -10.83 -1.31 -0.55
C ALA A 235 -10.89 -2.41 -1.61
N ALA A 236 -9.74 -3.01 -1.91
CA ALA A 236 -9.67 -4.22 -2.71
C ALA A 236 -10.21 -5.41 -1.90
N VAL A 237 -11.19 -6.11 -2.43
CA VAL A 237 -11.91 -7.20 -1.73
C VAL A 237 -11.56 -8.59 -2.26
N GLY A 238 -10.89 -8.71 -3.39
CA GLY A 238 -10.41 -9.96 -3.94
C GLY A 238 -10.23 -9.94 -5.44
N TYR A 239 -9.94 -11.11 -6.00
CA TYR A 239 -9.76 -11.26 -7.43
C TYR A 239 -11.10 -11.38 -8.14
N LYS A 240 -11.18 -10.83 -9.37
CA LYS A 240 -12.27 -11.16 -10.28
C LYS A 240 -12.25 -12.67 -10.51
N LYS A 241 -13.38 -13.33 -10.29
CA LYS A 241 -13.54 -14.71 -10.75
C LYS A 241 -13.57 -14.68 -12.28
N SER A 242 -12.58 -15.31 -12.90
CA SER A 242 -12.61 -15.63 -14.33
C SER A 242 -13.75 -16.59 -14.66
#